data_11acb330261a291d259df2f5cbc3914f
#
_entry.id   11acb330261a291d259df2f5cbc3914f
#
_cell.length_a   1.000
_cell.length_b   1.000
_cell.length_c   1.000
_cell.angle_alpha   90.00
_cell.angle_beta   90.00
_cell.angle_gamma   90.00
#
_symmetry.space_group_name_H-M   'P 1'
#
loop_
_entity.id
_entity.type
_entity.pdbx_description
1 polymer ?
#
loop_
_entity_poly.entity_id
_entity_poly.type
_entity_poly.pdbx_seq_one_letter_code
_entity_poly.pdbx_strand_id
1 'polypeptide(L)'
;AKEHELSVMISTHEIQEILPWTDQIIVLQEGRLIQNDNAEETFRNPYNAYVAKLLGEVNTISEEEKSVLNVSKNYFFPHQVKLTENGLDAQIVESRFAGNHYWNKILVHNIPLVMYSENKLEGNIKIEIKD
;
A
#
# COMPACT_ATOMS: atom_id res chain seq x y z
N ALA A 1 -20.06 3.62 17.75
CA ALA A 1 -20.78 4.80 18.23
C ALA A 1 -20.42 5.07 19.69
N LYS A 2 -19.42 5.91 19.88
CA LYS A 2 -18.90 6.20 21.22
C LYS A 2 -19.89 6.97 22.09
N GLU A 3 -20.69 7.81 21.47
CA GLU A 3 -21.65 8.66 22.18
C GLU A 3 -22.71 7.87 22.95
N HIS A 4 -23.00 6.68 22.49
CA HIS A 4 -24.01 5.84 23.06
C HIS A 4 -23.44 4.59 23.72
N GLU A 5 -22.13 4.56 23.89
CA GLU A 5 -21.42 3.40 24.41
C GLU A 5 -21.76 2.12 23.64
N LEU A 6 -22.04 2.27 22.36
CA LEU A 6 -22.43 1.18 21.48
C LEU A 6 -21.21 0.72 20.67
N SER A 7 -20.96 -0.58 20.71
CA SER A 7 -19.89 -1.17 19.90
C SER A 7 -20.48 -1.82 18.67
N VAL A 8 -19.90 -1.52 17.52
CA VAL A 8 -20.33 -2.09 16.25
C VAL A 8 -19.15 -2.81 15.60
N MET A 9 -19.38 -4.05 15.19
CA MET A 9 -18.38 -4.85 14.49
C MET A 9 -18.87 -5.12 13.06
N ILE A 10 -18.02 -4.82 12.09
CA ILE A 10 -18.34 -5.01 10.68
C ILE A 10 -17.28 -5.91 10.07
N SER A 11 -17.72 -6.98 9.40
CA SER A 11 -16.84 -7.85 8.64
C SER A 11 -16.96 -7.44 7.17
N THR A 12 -15.84 -7.05 6.56
CA THR A 12 -15.86 -6.54 5.21
C THR A 12 -14.54 -6.78 4.49
N HIS A 13 -14.60 -6.81 3.17
CA HIS A 13 -13.42 -6.78 2.31
C HIS A 13 -13.36 -5.46 1.51
N GLU A 14 -14.24 -4.52 1.80
CA GLU A 14 -14.25 -3.19 1.19
C GLU A 14 -13.91 -2.14 2.25
N ILE A 15 -12.73 -2.28 2.80
CA ILE A 15 -12.26 -1.49 3.96
C ILE A 15 -12.29 0.02 3.70
N GLN A 16 -12.05 0.44 2.45
CA GLN A 16 -11.97 1.87 2.12
C GLN A 16 -13.27 2.61 2.40
N GLU A 17 -14.41 1.95 2.24
CA GLU A 17 -15.72 2.57 2.45
C GLU A 17 -16.00 2.87 3.91
N ILE A 18 -15.51 2.02 4.82
CA ILE A 18 -15.82 2.15 6.24
C ILE A 18 -14.68 2.76 7.04
N LEU A 19 -13.51 2.89 6.43
CA LEU A 19 -12.31 3.34 7.12
C LEU A 19 -12.46 4.65 7.91
N PRO A 20 -13.13 5.70 7.37
CA PRO A 20 -13.29 6.94 8.10
C PRO A 20 -14.07 6.79 9.41
N TRP A 21 -14.85 5.73 9.53
CA TRP A 21 -15.70 5.47 10.70
C TRP A 21 -15.15 4.36 11.59
N THR A 22 -13.96 3.85 11.27
CA THR A 22 -13.36 2.70 11.95
C THR A 22 -12.39 3.16 13.02
N ASP A 23 -12.60 2.72 14.26
CA ASP A 23 -11.68 3.00 15.37
C ASP A 23 -10.60 1.94 15.46
N GLN A 24 -10.99 0.69 15.32
CA GLN A 24 -10.12 -0.46 15.58
C GLN A 24 -10.26 -1.48 14.47
N ILE A 25 -9.14 -2.05 14.06
CA ILE A 25 -9.11 -3.13 13.06
C ILE A 25 -8.56 -4.39 13.70
N ILE A 26 -9.31 -5.46 13.56
CA ILE A 26 -8.90 -6.78 14.00
C ILE A 26 -8.75 -7.64 12.76
N VAL A 27 -7.56 -8.20 12.57
CA VAL A 27 -7.29 -9.07 11.42
C VAL A 27 -7.11 -10.50 11.88
N LEU A 28 -7.86 -11.39 11.26
CA LEU A 28 -7.78 -12.83 11.52
C LEU A 28 -7.22 -13.53 10.29
N GLN A 29 -6.36 -14.49 10.53
CA GLN A 29 -5.83 -15.35 9.48
C GLN A 29 -5.84 -16.79 9.99
N GLU A 30 -6.52 -17.66 9.25
CA GLU A 30 -6.67 -19.07 9.64
C GLU A 30 -7.18 -19.24 11.08
N GLY A 31 -8.17 -18.42 11.46
CA GLY A 31 -8.76 -18.47 12.79
C GLY A 31 -7.92 -17.85 13.90
N ARG A 32 -6.78 -17.27 13.57
CA ARG A 32 -5.90 -16.65 14.55
C ARG A 32 -5.91 -15.14 14.42
N LEU A 33 -5.90 -14.47 15.57
CA LEU A 33 -5.76 -13.02 15.60
C LEU A 33 -4.28 -12.69 15.30
N ILE A 34 -4.03 -11.95 14.24
CA ILE A 34 -2.67 -11.57 13.84
C ILE A 34 -2.40 -10.08 13.98
N GLN A 35 -3.42 -9.27 14.02
CA GLN A 35 -3.25 -7.83 14.27
C GLN A 35 -4.50 -7.25 14.90
N ASN A 36 -4.31 -6.34 15.86
CA ASN A 36 -5.38 -5.65 16.57
C ASN A 36 -4.88 -4.26 16.92
N ASP A 37 -5.10 -3.30 16.05
CA ASP A 37 -4.62 -1.93 16.18
C ASP A 37 -5.67 -0.95 15.72
N ASN A 38 -5.46 0.35 16.01
CA ASN A 38 -6.30 1.36 15.40
C ASN A 38 -6.08 1.39 13.89
N ALA A 39 -6.99 2.04 13.17
CA ALA A 39 -6.96 2.02 11.71
C ALA A 39 -5.66 2.60 11.15
N GLU A 40 -5.23 3.74 11.68
CA GLU A 40 -4.02 4.40 11.18
C GLU A 40 -2.78 3.54 11.38
N GLU A 41 -2.63 2.94 12.55
CA GLU A 41 -1.48 2.06 12.83
C GLU A 41 -1.50 0.81 11.97
N THR A 42 -2.66 0.24 11.72
CA THR A 42 -2.80 -0.94 10.87
C THR A 42 -2.31 -0.66 9.45
N PHE A 43 -2.65 0.51 8.91
CA PHE A 43 -2.19 0.93 7.59
C PHE A 43 -0.71 1.28 7.57
N ARG A 44 -0.23 1.93 8.64
CA ARG A 44 1.16 2.34 8.72
C ARG A 44 2.11 1.16 8.88
N ASN A 45 1.71 0.18 9.67
CA ASN A 45 2.52 -1.00 9.97
C ASN A 45 1.71 -2.29 9.88
N PRO A 46 1.30 -2.72 8.66
CA PRO A 46 0.63 -4.00 8.52
C PRO A 46 1.53 -5.12 9.05
N TYR A 47 0.95 -6.04 9.77
CA TYR A 47 1.71 -7.14 10.38
C TYR A 47 2.48 -7.97 9.36
N ASN A 48 1.85 -8.24 8.20
CA ASN A 48 2.47 -9.00 7.11
C ASN A 48 1.83 -8.62 5.79
N ALA A 49 2.30 -9.24 4.70
CA ALA A 49 1.77 -8.96 3.36
C ALA A 49 0.29 -9.32 3.24
N TYR A 50 -0.18 -10.33 3.97
CA TYR A 50 -1.59 -10.70 3.98
C TYR A 50 -2.45 -9.53 4.47
N VAL A 51 -2.08 -8.91 5.59
CA VAL A 51 -2.79 -7.76 6.14
C VAL A 51 -2.74 -6.60 5.14
N ALA A 52 -1.58 -6.32 4.57
CA ALA A 52 -1.43 -5.24 3.60
C ALA A 52 -2.37 -5.43 2.40
N LYS A 53 -2.48 -6.67 1.89
CA LYS A 53 -3.37 -6.97 0.77
C LYS A 53 -4.84 -6.78 1.10
N LEU A 54 -5.23 -7.02 2.33
CA LEU A 54 -6.61 -6.78 2.78
C LEU A 54 -6.94 -5.30 2.79
N LEU A 55 -5.94 -4.46 3.04
CA LEU A 55 -6.13 -3.01 3.13
C LEU A 55 -6.17 -2.32 1.77
N GLY A 56 -5.57 -2.92 0.77
CA GLY A 56 -5.55 -2.33 -0.56
C GLY A 56 -4.58 -2.99 -1.50
N GLU A 57 -4.33 -2.35 -2.62
CA GLU A 57 -3.34 -2.81 -3.58
C GLU A 57 -1.95 -2.72 -2.95
N VAL A 58 -1.12 -3.74 -3.17
CA VAL A 58 0.20 -3.80 -2.55
C VAL A 58 1.23 -4.33 -3.53
N ASN A 59 2.44 -3.79 -3.44
CA ASN A 59 3.60 -4.32 -4.14
C ASN A 59 4.26 -5.37 -3.23
N THR A 60 4.60 -6.52 -3.78
CA THR A 60 5.34 -7.56 -3.05
C THR A 60 6.60 -7.89 -3.82
N ILE A 61 7.71 -8.05 -3.10
CA ILE A 61 9.03 -8.27 -3.68
C ILE A 61 9.78 -9.36 -2.93
N SER A 62 10.80 -9.90 -3.58
CA SER A 62 11.67 -10.92 -2.98
C SER A 62 12.72 -10.29 -2.06
N GLU A 63 13.41 -11.12 -1.29
CA GLU A 63 14.51 -10.67 -0.43
C GLU A 63 15.63 -10.03 -1.24
N GLU A 64 15.93 -10.57 -2.40
CA GLU A 64 16.97 -10.04 -3.29
C GLU A 64 16.56 -8.67 -3.83
N GLU A 65 15.30 -8.51 -4.18
CA GLU A 65 14.77 -7.26 -4.70
C GLU A 65 14.75 -6.15 -3.63
N LYS A 66 14.62 -6.52 -2.36
CA LYS A 66 14.69 -5.55 -1.26
C LYS A 66 15.99 -4.76 -1.30
N SER A 67 17.10 -5.45 -1.51
CA SER A 67 18.42 -4.80 -1.56
C SER A 67 18.52 -3.87 -2.76
N VAL A 68 18.01 -4.31 -3.90
CA VAL A 68 18.03 -3.52 -5.13
C VAL A 68 17.21 -2.24 -4.98
N LEU A 69 16.05 -2.34 -4.36
CA LEU A 69 15.13 -1.22 -4.17
C LEU A 69 15.43 -0.37 -2.93
N ASN A 70 16.37 -0.81 -2.10
CA ASN A 70 16.75 -0.13 -0.87
C ASN A 70 15.55 0.06 0.08
N VAL A 71 14.83 -1.02 0.32
CA VAL A 71 13.68 -1.03 1.22
C VAL A 71 13.89 -2.05 2.33
N SER A 72 13.17 -1.89 3.43
CA SER A 72 13.30 -2.78 4.60
C SER A 72 12.24 -3.87 4.63
N LYS A 73 11.16 -3.71 3.87
CA LYS A 73 10.03 -4.66 3.86
C LYS A 73 9.83 -5.27 2.49
N ASN A 74 9.25 -6.48 2.47
CA ASN A 74 8.93 -7.18 1.24
C ASN A 74 7.60 -6.76 0.62
N TYR A 75 6.93 -5.79 1.23
CA TYR A 75 5.64 -5.30 0.76
C TYR A 75 5.51 -3.83 1.09
N PHE A 76 4.90 -3.09 0.18
CA PHE A 76 4.62 -1.66 0.36
C PHE A 76 3.50 -1.24 -0.57
N PHE A 77 2.77 -0.20 -0.18
CA PHE A 77 1.65 0.28 -0.96
C PHE A 77 2.11 1.16 -2.14
N PRO A 78 1.31 1.22 -3.21
CA PRO A 78 1.66 2.06 -4.36
C PRO A 78 1.89 3.54 -4.01
N HIS A 79 1.19 4.06 -3.00
CA HIS A 79 1.38 5.47 -2.60
C HIS A 79 2.70 5.71 -1.86
N GLN A 80 3.38 4.65 -1.46
CA GLN A 80 4.71 4.76 -0.82
C GLN A 80 5.83 4.91 -1.84
N VAL A 81 5.53 4.71 -3.13
CA VAL A 81 6.47 4.92 -4.23
C VAL A 81 6.32 6.36 -4.68
N LYS A 82 7.36 7.17 -4.50
CA LYS A 82 7.31 8.60 -4.72
C LYS A 82 8.29 9.03 -5.81
N LEU A 83 7.87 10.04 -6.58
CA LEU A 83 8.77 10.70 -7.52
C LEU A 83 9.82 11.48 -6.72
N THR A 84 11.06 11.44 -7.20
CA THR A 84 12.16 12.18 -6.58
C THR A 84 13.18 12.55 -7.66
N GLU A 85 14.04 13.49 -7.36
CA GLU A 85 15.08 13.91 -8.30
C GLU A 85 16.33 13.03 -8.21
N ASN A 86 16.56 12.40 -7.06
CA ASN A 86 17.78 11.64 -6.76
C ASN A 86 17.45 10.22 -6.29
N GLY A 87 16.65 9.51 -7.06
CA GLY A 87 16.24 8.18 -6.68
C GLY A 87 16.67 7.11 -7.66
N LEU A 88 15.96 6.00 -7.60
CA LEU A 88 16.15 4.88 -8.52
C LEU A 88 15.53 5.22 -9.87
N ASP A 89 16.20 4.81 -10.93
CA ASP A 89 15.65 4.97 -12.27
C ASP A 89 14.51 3.99 -12.47
N ALA A 90 13.42 4.48 -13.06
CA ALA A 90 12.24 3.68 -13.33
C ALA A 90 11.71 4.02 -14.72
N GLN A 91 11.10 3.03 -15.36
CA GLN A 91 10.47 3.20 -16.65
C GLN A 91 8.98 3.02 -16.53
N ILE A 92 8.21 3.97 -17.07
CA ILE A 92 6.76 3.88 -17.08
C ILE A 92 6.34 2.92 -18.19
N VAL A 93 5.59 1.87 -17.81
CA VAL A 93 5.03 0.92 -18.77
C VAL A 93 3.62 1.33 -19.16
N GLU A 94 2.82 1.70 -18.17
CA GLU A 94 1.45 2.17 -18.35
C GLU A 94 1.15 3.27 -17.35
N SER A 95 0.29 4.21 -17.73
CA SER A 95 -0.24 5.22 -16.83
C SER A 95 -1.72 5.40 -17.16
N ARG A 96 -2.59 5.05 -16.22
CA ARG A 96 -4.04 5.03 -16.43
C ARG A 96 -4.75 5.88 -15.39
N PHE A 97 -5.74 6.63 -15.85
CA PHE A 97 -6.57 7.44 -14.96
C PHE A 97 -7.44 6.52 -14.09
N ALA A 98 -7.37 6.74 -12.77
CA ALA A 98 -8.08 5.92 -11.79
C ALA A 98 -9.04 6.73 -10.92
N GLY A 99 -9.50 7.87 -11.41
CA GLY A 99 -10.46 8.73 -10.71
C GLY A 99 -9.77 9.88 -9.99
N ASN A 100 -9.21 9.64 -8.83
CA ASN A 100 -8.53 10.69 -8.04
C ASN A 100 -7.00 10.63 -8.13
N HIS A 101 -6.47 9.72 -8.94
CA HIS A 101 -5.04 9.58 -9.15
C HIS A 101 -4.80 8.83 -10.47
N TYR A 102 -3.55 8.71 -10.86
CA TYR A 102 -3.15 7.84 -11.96
C TYR A 102 -2.51 6.58 -11.38
N TRP A 103 -2.91 5.44 -11.92
CA TRP A 103 -2.35 4.14 -11.62
C TRP A 103 -1.24 3.88 -12.63
N ASN A 104 -0.03 3.63 -12.16
CA ASN A 104 1.12 3.45 -13.03
C ASN A 104 1.77 2.10 -12.79
N LYS A 105 2.02 1.39 -13.88
CA LYS A 105 2.88 0.21 -13.87
C LYS A 105 4.26 0.67 -14.28
N ILE A 106 5.26 0.39 -13.46
CA ILE A 106 6.64 0.81 -13.70
C ILE A 106 7.59 -0.37 -13.60
N LEU A 107 8.78 -0.22 -14.18
CA LEU A 107 9.87 -1.18 -14.05
C LEU A 107 11.06 -0.48 -13.40
N VAL A 108 11.56 -1.04 -12.31
CA VAL A 108 12.76 -0.56 -11.62
C VAL A 108 13.74 -1.72 -11.61
N HIS A 109 14.84 -1.62 -12.35
CA HIS A 109 15.79 -2.74 -12.53
C HIS A 109 15.06 -4.03 -12.94
N ASN A 110 14.10 -3.91 -13.87
CA ASN A 110 13.24 -5.00 -14.33
C ASN A 110 12.27 -5.55 -13.28
N ILE A 111 12.15 -4.91 -12.14
CA ILE A 111 11.18 -5.29 -11.12
C ILE A 111 9.88 -4.53 -11.38
N PRO A 112 8.75 -5.25 -11.63
CA PRO A 112 7.48 -4.56 -11.86
C PRO A 112 6.89 -4.07 -10.54
N LEU A 113 6.52 -2.80 -10.51
CA LEU A 113 5.89 -2.18 -9.35
C LEU A 113 4.70 -1.34 -9.81
N VAL A 114 3.80 -1.06 -8.88
CA VAL A 114 2.69 -0.14 -9.10
C VAL A 114 2.93 1.09 -8.24
N MET A 115 2.75 2.28 -8.82
CA MET A 115 2.78 3.53 -8.07
C MET A 115 1.60 4.40 -8.46
N TYR A 116 1.16 5.22 -7.52
CA TYR A 116 0.11 6.20 -7.78
C TYR A 116 0.75 7.57 -7.97
N SER A 117 0.19 8.37 -8.86
CA SER A 117 0.67 9.72 -9.10
C SER A 117 -0.50 10.67 -9.32
N GLU A 118 -0.25 11.95 -9.09
CA GLU A 118 -1.26 12.98 -9.29
C GLU A 118 -1.50 13.23 -10.78
N ASN A 119 -0.44 13.18 -11.56
CA ASN A 119 -0.49 13.44 -13.00
C ASN A 119 -0.08 12.21 -13.79
N LYS A 120 -0.52 12.16 -15.05
CA LYS A 120 -0.13 11.10 -15.96
C LYS A 120 1.39 11.13 -16.15
N LEU A 121 2.01 9.96 -16.09
CA LEU A 121 3.45 9.81 -16.23
C LEU A 121 3.79 9.07 -17.53
N GLU A 122 4.94 9.38 -18.07
CA GLU A 122 5.46 8.67 -19.24
C GLU A 122 6.99 8.73 -19.28
N GLY A 123 7.60 7.81 -19.98
CA GLY A 123 9.06 7.77 -20.18
C GLY A 123 9.81 7.27 -18.96
N ASN A 124 10.94 7.92 -18.71
CA ASN A 124 11.82 7.56 -17.59
C ASN A 124 11.66 8.55 -16.46
N ILE A 125 11.60 8.02 -15.25
CA ILE A 125 11.44 8.81 -14.04
C ILE A 125 12.42 8.31 -12.99
N LYS A 126 12.50 9.03 -11.87
CA LYS A 126 13.26 8.58 -10.72
C LYS A 126 12.31 8.49 -9.54
N ILE A 127 12.44 7.43 -8.76
CA ILE A 127 11.55 7.15 -7.64
C ILE A 127 12.33 6.79 -6.39
N GLU A 128 11.67 6.93 -5.25
CA GLU A 128 12.11 6.38 -3.99
C GLU A 128 10.91 5.71 -3.34
N ILE A 129 11.18 4.70 -2.52
CA ILE A 129 10.14 3.97 -1.80
C ILE A 129 10.27 4.30 -0.32
N LYS A 130 9.22 4.87 0.23
CA LYS A 130 9.18 5.27 1.65
C LYS A 130 8.41 4.22 2.44
N ASP A 131 9.11 3.20 2.86
CA ASP A 131 8.52 2.12 3.67
C ASP A 131 8.79 2.30 5.21
#